data_92e7a07b294b72d7e38e54241d709712
#
_entry.id   92e7a07b294b72d7e38e54241d709712
#
_cell.length_a   1.000
_cell.length_b   1.000
_cell.length_c   1.000
_cell.angle_alpha   90.00
_cell.angle_beta   90.00
_cell.angle_gamma   90.00
#
_symmetry.space_group_name_H-M   'P 1'
#
loop_
_entity.id
_entity.type
_entity.pdbx_description
1 polymer ?
#
loop_
_entity_poly.entity_id
_entity_poly.type
_entity_poly.pdbx_seq_one_letter_code
_entity_poly.pdbx_strand_id
1 'polypeptide(L)'
;WFVTGSQDLYGEETLAQVAEQSREVVRLLNESDLLPAPIVWKPVLKDSDSIKRAMLEASADDRVLGVISWMHTFSPAKMWIRGLEVLRKPLLHLATQANVEIPWDSIDMDFMNLNQAAHGDREYAYILTRLGLARATVVGHASQENTRRRVANWVRAAGGFAATNELRVVRFGDNMRNVAVTEGDKTEAERRLGVSVN
;
A
#
# COMPACT_ATOMS: atom_id res chain seq x y z
N TRP A 1 -6.87 1.24 0.26
CA TRP A 1 -7.25 -0.16 0.44
C TRP A 1 -6.17 -0.94 1.17
N PHE A 2 -6.57 -1.86 2.04
CA PHE A 2 -5.67 -2.82 2.69
C PHE A 2 -5.85 -4.19 2.02
N VAL A 3 -4.79 -4.72 1.44
CA VAL A 3 -4.77 -6.00 0.75
C VAL A 3 -3.82 -6.96 1.46
N THR A 4 -4.25 -8.20 1.66
CA THR A 4 -3.48 -9.23 2.35
C THR A 4 -3.20 -10.38 1.41
N GLY A 5 -1.93 -10.77 1.32
CA GLY A 5 -1.49 -11.90 0.52
C GLY A 5 -1.50 -13.20 1.31
N SER A 6 -1.97 -14.26 0.68
CA SER A 6 -1.89 -15.65 1.13
C SER A 6 -1.90 -16.58 -0.09
N GLN A 7 -2.21 -17.86 0.09
CA GLN A 7 -2.37 -18.84 -1.00
C GLN A 7 -3.32 -19.97 -0.58
N ASP A 8 -3.98 -20.60 -1.56
CA ASP A 8 -4.95 -21.66 -1.31
C ASP A 8 -4.38 -22.92 -0.66
N LEU A 9 -3.07 -23.09 -0.72
CA LEU A 9 -2.36 -24.22 -0.09
C LEU A 9 -2.65 -24.37 1.42
N TYR A 10 -2.96 -23.27 2.09
CA TYR A 10 -3.21 -23.28 3.54
C TYR A 10 -4.60 -23.80 3.94
N GLY A 11 -5.51 -23.99 2.98
CA GLY A 11 -6.88 -24.46 3.23
C GLY A 11 -7.83 -23.37 3.76
N GLU A 12 -9.14 -23.68 3.74
CA GLU A 12 -10.20 -22.71 4.04
C GLU A 12 -10.16 -22.17 5.48
N GLU A 13 -9.89 -23.06 6.45
CA GLU A 13 -9.86 -22.70 7.86
C GLU A 13 -8.74 -21.69 8.16
N THR A 14 -7.52 -21.97 7.68
CA THR A 14 -6.39 -21.05 7.82
C THR A 14 -6.64 -19.73 7.10
N LEU A 15 -7.23 -19.77 5.90
CA LEU A 15 -7.58 -18.56 5.15
C LEU A 15 -8.66 -17.71 5.86
N ALA A 16 -9.59 -18.35 6.57
CA ALA A 16 -10.57 -17.63 7.41
C ALA A 16 -9.86 -16.91 8.57
N GLN A 17 -8.88 -17.55 9.22
CA GLN A 17 -8.06 -16.93 10.26
C GLN A 17 -7.21 -15.78 9.71
N VAL A 18 -6.61 -15.95 8.52
CA VAL A 18 -5.88 -14.87 7.83
C VAL A 18 -6.80 -13.67 7.60
N ALA A 19 -8.01 -13.90 7.14
CA ALA A 19 -8.97 -12.82 6.89
C ALA A 19 -9.36 -12.10 8.20
N GLU A 20 -9.56 -12.84 9.29
CA GLU A 20 -9.91 -12.25 10.58
C GLU A 20 -8.75 -11.41 11.14
N GLN A 21 -7.55 -11.96 11.16
CA GLN A 21 -6.35 -11.24 11.60
C GLN A 21 -6.07 -10.00 10.74
N SER A 22 -6.37 -10.09 9.44
CA SER A 22 -6.26 -8.95 8.51
C SER A 22 -7.27 -7.84 8.84
N ARG A 23 -8.51 -8.19 9.16
CA ARG A 23 -9.51 -7.21 9.63
C ARG A 23 -9.11 -6.57 10.95
N GLU A 24 -8.53 -7.35 11.86
CA GLU A 24 -8.04 -6.83 13.13
C GLU A 24 -6.91 -5.81 12.95
N VAL A 25 -5.95 -6.06 12.07
CA VAL A 25 -4.92 -5.07 11.72
C VAL A 25 -5.55 -3.79 11.19
N VAL A 26 -6.53 -3.89 10.30
CA VAL A 26 -7.24 -2.72 9.76
C VAL A 26 -8.02 -1.99 10.85
N ARG A 27 -8.68 -2.72 11.76
CA ARG A 27 -9.39 -2.14 12.91
C ARG A 27 -8.43 -1.33 13.80
N LEU A 28 -7.28 -1.93 14.18
CA LEU A 28 -6.26 -1.29 15.01
C LEU A 28 -5.68 -0.03 14.35
N LEU A 29 -5.50 -0.03 13.05
CA LEU A 29 -5.04 1.14 12.31
C LEU A 29 -6.11 2.24 12.29
N ASN A 30 -7.37 1.88 12.05
CA ASN A 30 -8.49 2.83 11.97
C ASN A 30 -8.91 3.42 13.32
N GLU A 31 -8.57 2.79 14.44
CA GLU A 31 -8.78 3.36 15.78
C GLU A 31 -7.86 4.55 16.08
N SER A 32 -6.90 4.79 15.21
CA SER A 32 -5.98 5.92 15.39
C SER A 32 -6.60 7.22 14.88
N ASP A 33 -6.75 8.20 15.76
CA ASP A 33 -7.16 9.58 15.40
C ASP A 33 -6.18 10.28 14.45
N LEU A 34 -5.05 9.63 14.13
CA LEU A 34 -4.02 10.17 13.26
C LEU A 34 -4.34 10.02 11.77
N LEU A 35 -5.24 9.10 11.39
CA LEU A 35 -5.54 8.81 9.98
C LEU A 35 -6.37 9.92 9.34
N PRO A 36 -5.92 10.50 8.21
CA PRO A 36 -6.69 11.50 7.48
C PRO A 36 -7.80 10.90 6.60
N ALA A 37 -7.77 9.60 6.37
CA ALA A 37 -8.76 8.86 5.60
C ALA A 37 -8.85 7.41 6.10
N PRO A 38 -10.01 6.74 5.99
CA PRO A 38 -10.19 5.38 6.47
C PRO A 38 -9.40 4.37 5.63
N ILE A 39 -8.90 3.33 6.29
CA ILE A 39 -8.33 2.15 5.66
C ILE A 39 -9.44 1.14 5.42
N VAL A 40 -9.66 0.74 4.18
CA VAL A 40 -10.71 -0.20 3.77
C VAL A 40 -10.10 -1.57 3.53
N TRP A 41 -10.52 -2.56 4.32
CA TRP A 41 -10.12 -3.95 4.13
C TRP A 41 -10.66 -4.52 2.83
N LYS A 42 -9.84 -5.34 2.15
CA LYS A 42 -10.22 -6.10 0.94
C LYS A 42 -10.04 -7.60 1.22
N PRO A 43 -10.83 -8.47 0.57
CA PRO A 43 -10.65 -9.92 0.70
C PRO A 43 -9.22 -10.37 0.45
N VAL A 44 -8.83 -11.46 1.11
CA VAL A 44 -7.49 -12.04 0.99
C VAL A 44 -7.21 -12.44 -0.46
N LEU A 45 -6.05 -12.04 -0.97
CA LEU A 45 -5.61 -12.29 -2.34
C LEU A 45 -4.72 -13.54 -2.36
N LYS A 46 -5.07 -14.53 -3.19
CA LYS A 46 -4.50 -15.88 -3.14
C LYS A 46 -3.86 -16.32 -4.45
N ASP A 47 -4.10 -15.59 -5.53
CA ASP A 47 -3.65 -15.92 -6.88
C ASP A 47 -3.37 -14.67 -7.73
N SER A 48 -2.67 -14.86 -8.86
CA SER A 48 -2.26 -13.75 -9.73
C SER A 48 -3.42 -12.99 -10.36
N ASP A 49 -4.54 -13.64 -10.62
CA ASP A 49 -5.67 -12.99 -11.29
C ASP A 49 -6.50 -12.15 -10.32
N SER A 50 -6.72 -12.64 -9.09
CA SER A 50 -7.35 -11.86 -8.02
C SER A 50 -6.52 -10.64 -7.64
N ILE A 51 -5.19 -10.80 -7.52
CA ILE A 51 -4.26 -9.70 -7.25
C ILE A 51 -4.33 -8.66 -8.38
N LYS A 52 -4.21 -9.09 -9.65
CA LYS A 52 -4.28 -8.18 -10.79
C LYS A 52 -5.60 -7.42 -10.83
N ARG A 53 -6.72 -8.09 -10.59
CA ARG A 53 -8.04 -7.47 -10.57
C ARG A 53 -8.13 -6.41 -9.47
N ALA A 54 -7.70 -6.72 -8.24
CA ALA A 54 -7.70 -5.77 -7.13
C ALA A 54 -6.84 -4.53 -7.43
N MET A 55 -5.68 -4.68 -8.09
CA MET A 55 -4.80 -3.57 -8.44
C MET A 55 -5.39 -2.70 -9.57
N LEU A 56 -6.07 -3.31 -10.54
CA LEU A 56 -6.80 -2.56 -11.58
C LEU A 56 -7.98 -1.79 -10.99
N GLU A 57 -8.78 -2.41 -10.13
CA GLU A 57 -9.90 -1.77 -9.45
C GLU A 57 -9.41 -0.60 -8.57
N ALA A 58 -8.35 -0.80 -7.80
CA ALA A 58 -7.74 0.27 -6.99
C ALA A 58 -7.28 1.44 -7.87
N SER A 59 -6.70 1.15 -9.03
CA SER A 59 -6.20 2.17 -9.95
C SER A 59 -7.32 2.97 -10.60
N ALA A 60 -8.48 2.34 -10.86
CA ALA A 60 -9.63 2.93 -11.52
C ALA A 60 -10.58 3.69 -10.57
N ASP A 61 -10.52 3.46 -9.27
CA ASP A 61 -11.38 4.11 -8.28
C ASP A 61 -10.71 5.38 -7.74
N ASP A 62 -11.24 6.54 -8.10
CA ASP A 62 -10.71 7.85 -7.68
C ASP A 62 -10.78 8.08 -6.17
N ARG A 63 -11.63 7.35 -5.45
CA ARG A 63 -11.72 7.39 -3.98
C ARG A 63 -10.55 6.68 -3.30
N VAL A 64 -9.78 5.85 -4.04
CA VAL A 64 -8.64 5.13 -3.51
C VAL A 64 -7.40 5.99 -3.59
N LEU A 65 -6.89 6.42 -2.43
CA LEU A 65 -5.67 7.21 -2.33
C LEU A 65 -4.41 6.36 -2.54
N GLY A 66 -4.46 5.08 -2.17
CA GLY A 66 -3.32 4.18 -2.27
C GLY A 66 -3.64 2.77 -1.79
N VAL A 67 -2.65 1.89 -1.88
CA VAL A 67 -2.75 0.48 -1.47
C VAL A 67 -1.73 0.19 -0.37
N ILE A 68 -2.19 -0.41 0.73
CA ILE A 68 -1.36 -0.99 1.78
C ILE A 68 -1.36 -2.50 1.57
N SER A 69 -0.20 -3.10 1.41
CA SER A 69 -0.04 -4.54 1.22
C SER A 69 0.62 -5.20 2.42
N TRP A 70 0.10 -6.34 2.85
CA TRP A 70 0.63 -7.19 3.90
C TRP A 70 0.75 -8.64 3.43
N MET A 71 1.94 -9.24 3.59
CA MET A 71 2.22 -10.65 3.28
C MET A 71 2.05 -11.48 4.54
N HIS A 72 0.81 -11.75 4.95
CA HIS A 72 0.44 -12.36 6.24
C HIS A 72 1.04 -13.75 6.47
N THR A 73 0.73 -14.66 5.55
CA THR A 73 1.36 -15.97 5.41
C THR A 73 2.41 -15.89 4.30
N PHE A 74 3.01 -17.01 3.93
CA PHE A 74 3.82 -16.99 2.73
C PHE A 74 2.93 -16.82 1.49
N SER A 75 2.88 -15.61 0.96
CA SER A 75 2.27 -15.29 -0.33
C SER A 75 3.37 -15.22 -1.39
N PRO A 76 3.46 -16.20 -2.32
CA PRO A 76 4.54 -16.21 -3.32
C PRO A 76 4.59 -14.90 -4.13
N ALA A 77 5.70 -14.20 -4.06
CA ALA A 77 5.81 -12.85 -4.63
C ALA A 77 5.66 -12.79 -6.15
N LYS A 78 5.93 -13.89 -6.87
CA LYS A 78 5.67 -13.97 -8.32
C LYS A 78 4.21 -13.79 -8.69
N MET A 79 3.27 -14.14 -7.81
CA MET A 79 1.84 -13.92 -8.04
C MET A 79 1.48 -12.42 -8.12
N TRP A 80 2.28 -11.56 -7.50
CA TRP A 80 2.03 -10.12 -7.41
C TRP A 80 2.52 -9.34 -8.62
N ILE A 81 3.44 -9.88 -9.43
CA ILE A 81 4.12 -9.14 -10.51
C ILE A 81 3.11 -8.48 -11.44
N ARG A 82 2.16 -9.26 -12.00
CA ARG A 82 1.17 -8.74 -12.97
C ARG A 82 0.24 -7.67 -12.38
N GLY A 83 -0.08 -7.79 -11.11
CA GLY A 83 -0.88 -6.79 -10.40
C GLY A 83 -0.09 -5.51 -10.11
N LEU A 84 1.14 -5.65 -9.66
CA LEU A 84 2.02 -4.53 -9.36
C LEU A 84 2.36 -3.70 -10.62
N GLU A 85 2.54 -4.33 -11.77
CA GLU A 85 2.80 -3.63 -13.04
C GLU A 85 1.63 -2.75 -13.51
N VAL A 86 0.40 -3.10 -13.14
CA VAL A 86 -0.79 -2.33 -13.52
C VAL A 86 -1.24 -1.34 -12.44
N LEU A 87 -0.67 -1.40 -11.25
CA LEU A 87 -1.01 -0.48 -10.16
C LEU A 87 -0.55 0.95 -10.49
N ARG A 88 -1.48 1.92 -10.41
CA ARG A 88 -1.25 3.35 -10.65
C ARG A 88 -1.47 4.23 -9.40
N LYS A 89 -1.52 3.62 -8.24
CA LYS A 89 -1.69 4.28 -6.95
C LYS A 89 -0.43 4.13 -6.10
N PRO A 90 -0.17 5.05 -5.17
CA PRO A 90 0.89 4.88 -4.17
C PRO A 90 0.79 3.54 -3.43
N LEU A 91 1.94 2.93 -3.14
CA LEU A 91 2.04 1.64 -2.47
C LEU A 91 2.77 1.77 -1.14
N LEU A 92 2.18 1.21 -0.09
CA LEU A 92 2.81 0.96 1.21
C LEU A 92 2.94 -0.55 1.43
N HIS A 93 4.14 -1.02 1.69
CA HIS A 93 4.38 -2.36 2.21
C HIS A 93 4.41 -2.29 3.74
N LEU A 94 3.40 -2.85 4.38
CA LEU A 94 3.35 -3.00 5.84
C LEU A 94 3.92 -4.36 6.21
N ALA A 95 5.14 -4.36 6.76
CA ALA A 95 5.79 -5.56 7.28
C ALA A 95 5.44 -5.71 8.77
N THR A 96 4.46 -6.56 9.05
CA THR A 96 3.91 -6.77 10.39
C THR A 96 3.61 -8.24 10.62
N GLN A 97 3.29 -8.60 11.87
CA GLN A 97 2.77 -9.89 12.27
C GLN A 97 1.38 -9.73 12.86
N ALA A 98 0.59 -10.80 12.91
CA ALA A 98 -0.68 -10.78 13.62
C ALA A 98 -0.47 -10.72 15.15
N ASN A 99 0.59 -11.35 15.65
CA ASN A 99 0.94 -11.39 17.05
C ASN A 99 1.92 -10.25 17.42
N VAL A 100 1.73 -9.67 18.59
CA VAL A 100 2.70 -8.70 19.17
C VAL A 100 3.95 -9.39 19.65
N GLU A 101 3.78 -10.54 20.29
CA GLU A 101 4.85 -11.34 20.91
C GLU A 101 4.82 -12.78 20.41
N ILE A 102 5.96 -13.46 20.45
CA ILE A 102 6.07 -14.87 20.11
C ILE A 102 5.75 -15.69 21.35
N PRO A 103 4.75 -16.60 21.32
CA PRO A 103 4.40 -17.45 22.43
C PRO A 103 5.38 -18.65 22.54
N TRP A 104 6.56 -18.40 23.07
CA TRP A 104 7.68 -19.35 23.09
C TRP A 104 7.35 -20.72 23.67
N ASP A 105 6.43 -20.78 24.64
CA ASP A 105 6.07 -22.02 25.34
C ASP A 105 5.06 -22.89 24.55
N SER A 106 4.45 -22.37 23.48
CA SER A 106 3.37 -23.04 22.76
C SER A 106 3.46 -22.94 21.24
N ILE A 107 4.58 -22.44 20.71
CA ILE A 107 4.75 -22.35 19.25
C ILE A 107 4.89 -23.75 18.64
N ASP A 108 4.15 -23.96 17.57
CA ASP A 108 4.17 -25.17 16.74
C ASP A 108 4.19 -24.83 15.24
N MET A 109 4.03 -25.84 14.40
CA MET A 109 4.03 -25.65 12.94
C MET A 109 2.80 -24.86 12.47
N ASP A 110 1.67 -24.99 13.12
CA ASP A 110 0.44 -24.27 12.74
C ASP A 110 0.58 -22.79 13.09
N PHE A 111 1.15 -22.46 14.26
CA PHE A 111 1.53 -21.09 14.60
C PHE A 111 2.50 -20.51 13.57
N MET A 112 3.55 -21.28 13.19
CA MET A 112 4.52 -20.83 12.20
C MET A 112 3.88 -20.57 10.85
N ASN A 113 2.96 -21.41 10.39
CA ASN A 113 2.24 -21.24 9.13
C ASN A 113 1.42 -19.95 9.11
N LEU A 114 0.80 -19.60 10.24
CA LEU A 114 0.04 -18.35 10.40
C LEU A 114 0.91 -17.11 10.62
N ASN A 115 2.23 -17.27 10.80
CA ASN A 115 3.16 -16.18 11.12
C ASN A 115 4.39 -16.14 10.19
N GLN A 116 4.19 -16.42 8.90
CA GLN A 116 5.25 -16.38 7.90
C GLN A 116 5.39 -15.02 7.17
N ALA A 117 4.87 -13.95 7.72
CA ALA A 117 4.94 -12.63 7.11
C ALA A 117 6.37 -12.21 6.79
N ALA A 118 7.32 -12.41 7.71
CA ALA A 118 8.72 -12.05 7.47
C ALA A 118 9.35 -12.75 6.26
N HIS A 119 8.94 -13.98 5.95
CA HIS A 119 9.36 -14.69 4.75
C HIS A 119 8.74 -14.07 3.50
N GLY A 120 7.42 -13.89 3.48
CA GLY A 120 6.69 -13.26 2.39
C GLY A 120 7.15 -11.83 2.13
N ASP A 121 7.38 -11.05 3.18
CA ASP A 121 7.83 -9.67 3.11
C ASP A 121 9.18 -9.51 2.40
N ARG A 122 10.15 -10.41 2.66
CA ARG A 122 11.47 -10.36 2.00
C ARG A 122 11.36 -10.61 0.50
N GLU A 123 10.60 -11.63 0.12
CA GLU A 123 10.40 -11.96 -1.29
C GLU A 123 9.61 -10.87 -2.01
N TYR A 124 8.56 -10.35 -1.38
CA TYR A 124 7.76 -9.27 -1.90
C TYR A 124 8.57 -7.97 -2.08
N ALA A 125 9.35 -7.59 -1.09
CA ALA A 125 10.23 -6.42 -1.17
C ALA A 125 11.30 -6.57 -2.29
N TYR A 126 11.82 -7.78 -2.48
CA TYR A 126 12.72 -8.09 -3.58
C TYR A 126 12.05 -7.87 -4.94
N ILE A 127 10.82 -8.38 -5.14
CA ILE A 127 10.07 -8.19 -6.39
C ILE A 127 9.77 -6.70 -6.62
N LEU A 128 9.33 -5.95 -5.61
CA LEU A 128 9.12 -4.51 -5.74
C LEU A 128 10.38 -3.77 -6.20
N THR A 129 11.53 -4.15 -5.67
CA THR A 129 12.82 -3.58 -6.06
C THR A 129 13.20 -3.96 -7.49
N ARG A 130 12.99 -5.21 -7.87
CA ARG A 130 13.26 -5.70 -9.25
C ARG A 130 12.38 -5.02 -10.30
N LEU A 131 11.14 -4.70 -9.96
CA LEU A 131 10.21 -3.98 -10.84
C LEU A 131 10.47 -2.46 -10.87
N GLY A 132 11.38 -1.95 -10.05
CA GLY A 132 11.65 -0.52 -9.95
C GLY A 132 10.48 0.29 -9.37
N LEU A 133 9.58 -0.36 -8.61
CA LEU A 133 8.40 0.29 -8.05
C LEU A 133 8.75 1.11 -6.81
N ALA A 134 8.38 2.40 -6.87
CA ALA A 134 8.44 3.26 -5.69
C ALA A 134 7.43 2.79 -4.64
N ARG A 135 7.90 2.66 -3.41
CA ARG A 135 7.07 2.28 -2.27
C ARG A 135 7.56 2.90 -0.98
N ALA A 136 6.66 3.05 -0.02
CA ALA A 136 7.04 3.19 1.38
C ALA A 136 7.04 1.79 2.04
N THR A 137 7.86 1.62 3.08
CA THR A 137 7.86 0.42 3.92
C THR A 137 7.74 0.84 5.38
N VAL A 138 6.74 0.29 6.06
CA VAL A 138 6.56 0.44 7.51
C VAL A 138 6.72 -0.92 8.15
N VAL A 139 7.59 -1.00 9.15
CA VAL A 139 7.83 -2.21 9.94
C VAL A 139 7.32 -1.95 11.36
N GLY A 140 6.56 -2.90 11.91
CA GLY A 140 6.05 -2.85 13.27
C GLY A 140 4.61 -3.33 13.38
N HIS A 141 4.17 -3.66 14.60
CA HIS A 141 2.81 -4.11 14.86
C HIS A 141 1.80 -2.96 14.81
N ALA A 142 0.59 -3.23 14.29
CA ALA A 142 -0.47 -2.23 14.12
C ALA A 142 -0.96 -1.58 15.43
N SER A 143 -0.76 -2.24 16.58
CA SER A 143 -1.08 -1.68 17.90
C SER A 143 -0.07 -0.63 18.38
N GLN A 144 1.12 -0.57 17.79
CA GLN A 144 2.17 0.35 18.20
C GLN A 144 1.92 1.76 17.65
N GLU A 145 1.98 2.76 18.51
CA GLU A 145 1.76 4.16 18.13
C GLU A 145 2.69 4.63 17.01
N ASN A 146 3.96 4.25 17.07
CA ASN A 146 4.93 4.63 16.04
C ASN A 146 4.56 4.05 14.67
N THR A 147 4.08 2.80 14.62
CA THR A 147 3.61 2.16 13.39
C THR A 147 2.39 2.90 12.83
N ARG A 148 1.39 3.18 13.69
CA ARG A 148 0.17 3.94 13.31
C ARG A 148 0.52 5.32 12.79
N ARG A 149 1.42 6.05 13.46
CA ARG A 149 1.87 7.37 13.01
C ARG A 149 2.56 7.32 11.63
N ARG A 150 3.42 6.33 11.39
CA ARG A 150 4.10 6.16 10.09
C ARG A 150 3.12 5.81 8.97
N VAL A 151 2.15 4.94 9.24
CA VAL A 151 1.06 4.62 8.29
C VAL A 151 0.22 5.87 8.01
N ALA A 152 -0.18 6.62 9.04
CA ALA A 152 -0.96 7.85 8.89
C ALA A 152 -0.22 8.93 8.09
N ASN A 153 1.08 9.07 8.29
CA ASN A 153 1.90 9.99 7.51
C ASN A 153 1.95 9.58 6.03
N TRP A 154 2.04 8.29 5.75
CA TRP A 154 1.98 7.81 4.37
C TRP A 154 0.59 8.03 3.76
N VAL A 155 -0.51 7.77 4.47
CA VAL A 155 -1.88 8.05 3.99
C VAL A 155 -2.04 9.53 3.68
N ARG A 156 -1.49 10.42 4.53
CA ARG A 156 -1.49 11.87 4.29
C ARG A 156 -0.72 12.24 3.02
N ALA A 157 0.44 11.63 2.81
CA ALA A 157 1.23 11.86 1.60
C ALA A 157 0.51 11.34 0.34
N ALA A 158 -0.13 10.18 0.41
CA ALA A 158 -0.94 9.63 -0.69
C ALA A 158 -2.13 10.54 -1.02
N GLY A 159 -2.81 11.09 -0.01
CA GLY A 159 -3.86 12.09 -0.19
C GLY A 159 -3.35 13.38 -0.83
N GLY A 160 -2.18 13.87 -0.40
CA GLY A 160 -1.52 15.02 -1.02
C GLY A 160 -1.16 14.78 -2.49
N PHE A 161 -0.66 13.59 -2.81
CA PHE A 161 -0.39 13.18 -4.19
C PHE A 161 -1.66 13.17 -5.05
N ALA A 162 -2.76 12.59 -4.54
CA ALA A 162 -4.05 12.60 -5.24
C ALA A 162 -4.55 14.02 -5.48
N ALA A 163 -4.50 14.90 -4.45
CA ALA A 163 -4.89 16.29 -4.57
C ALA A 163 -4.03 17.08 -5.57
N THR A 164 -2.74 16.75 -5.69
CA THR A 164 -1.85 17.38 -6.67
C THR A 164 -2.29 17.10 -8.11
N ASN A 165 -2.78 15.89 -8.39
CA ASN A 165 -3.28 15.51 -9.72
C ASN A 165 -4.57 16.25 -10.12
N GLU A 166 -5.30 16.82 -9.17
CA GLU A 166 -6.51 17.62 -9.40
C GLU A 166 -6.24 19.13 -9.36
N LEU A 167 -5.02 19.51 -8.99
CA LEU A 167 -4.66 20.90 -8.79
C LEU A 167 -4.63 21.66 -10.11
N ARG A 168 -5.36 22.77 -10.14
CA ARG A 168 -5.35 23.72 -11.25
C ARG A 168 -4.74 25.03 -10.78
N VAL A 169 -3.67 25.44 -11.43
CA VAL A 169 -2.99 26.71 -11.14
C VAL A 169 -3.32 27.72 -12.24
N VAL A 170 -3.87 28.86 -11.86
CA VAL A 170 -4.11 29.99 -12.76
C VAL A 170 -3.02 31.02 -12.55
N ARG A 171 -2.35 31.38 -13.63
CA ARG A 171 -1.33 32.43 -13.64
C ARG A 171 -1.92 33.72 -14.19
N PHE A 172 -1.87 34.80 -13.40
CA PHE A 172 -2.25 36.13 -13.85
C PHE A 172 -1.01 36.85 -14.40
N GLY A 173 -1.05 37.23 -15.67
CA GLY A 173 0.07 37.81 -16.39
C GLY A 173 0.95 36.74 -17.07
N ASP A 174 1.96 37.19 -17.80
CA ASP A 174 2.89 36.31 -18.54
C ASP A 174 4.33 36.50 -18.04
N ASN A 175 5.24 35.72 -18.62
CA ASN A 175 6.66 35.84 -18.39
C ASN A 175 7.16 37.23 -18.79
N MET A 176 8.16 37.73 -18.09
CA MET A 176 8.83 38.97 -18.51
C MET A 176 9.47 38.77 -19.87
N ARG A 177 9.21 39.71 -20.79
CA ARG A 177 9.74 39.64 -22.14
C ARG A 177 11.26 39.60 -22.13
N ASN A 178 11.82 38.66 -22.85
CA ASN A 178 13.29 38.44 -23.01
C ASN A 178 14.03 38.02 -21.70
N VAL A 179 13.30 37.51 -20.71
CA VAL A 179 13.89 36.96 -19.48
C VAL A 179 13.65 35.45 -19.42
N ALA A 180 14.66 34.68 -19.79
CA ALA A 180 14.59 33.23 -19.93
C ALA A 180 14.31 32.49 -18.62
N VAL A 181 14.77 33.02 -17.48
CA VAL A 181 14.60 32.38 -16.16
C VAL A 181 13.19 32.44 -15.60
N THR A 182 12.29 33.18 -16.23
CA THR A 182 10.89 33.27 -15.83
C THR A 182 9.97 32.31 -16.58
N GLU A 183 10.52 31.61 -17.57
CA GLU A 183 9.79 30.55 -18.30
C GLU A 183 9.71 29.28 -17.49
N GLY A 184 8.55 28.62 -17.51
CA GLY A 184 8.31 27.34 -16.90
C GLY A 184 7.80 26.31 -17.90
N ASP A 185 8.19 25.06 -17.73
CA ASP A 185 7.69 23.95 -18.53
C ASP A 185 6.36 23.44 -17.98
N LYS A 186 5.25 23.99 -18.51
CA LYS A 186 3.89 23.62 -18.10
C LYS A 186 3.56 22.17 -18.48
N THR A 187 4.06 21.68 -19.60
CA THR A 187 3.87 20.30 -20.05
C THR A 187 4.54 19.32 -19.12
N GLU A 188 5.78 19.60 -18.71
CA GLU A 188 6.49 18.75 -17.77
C GLU A 188 5.90 18.80 -16.37
N ALA A 189 5.36 19.97 -15.94
CA ALA A 189 4.62 20.08 -14.68
C ALA A 189 3.38 19.18 -14.66
N GLU A 190 2.60 19.19 -15.74
CA GLU A 190 1.44 18.33 -15.87
C GLU A 190 1.83 16.85 -15.92
N ARG A 191 2.82 16.50 -16.74
CA ARG A 191 3.31 15.13 -16.91
C ARG A 191 3.86 14.52 -15.62
N ARG A 192 4.64 15.28 -14.84
CA ARG A 192 5.31 14.77 -13.63
C ARG A 192 4.49 14.93 -12.36
N LEU A 193 3.74 16.00 -12.25
CA LEU A 193 3.06 16.38 -11.02
C LEU A 193 1.53 16.28 -11.12
N GLY A 194 0.99 16.10 -12.34
CA GLY A 194 -0.44 16.11 -12.58
C GLY A 194 -1.08 17.51 -12.48
N VAL A 195 -0.28 18.56 -12.28
CA VAL A 195 -0.76 19.93 -12.09
C VAL A 195 -1.05 20.58 -13.42
N SER A 196 -2.28 21.04 -13.64
CA SER A 196 -2.64 21.87 -14.80
C SER A 196 -2.33 23.34 -14.52
N VAL A 197 -1.55 23.98 -15.39
CA VAL A 197 -1.15 25.39 -15.28
C VAL A 197 -1.67 26.17 -16.49
N ASN A 198 -2.58 27.11 -16.25
CA ASN A 198 -3.20 27.97 -17.26
C ASN A 198 -2.84 29.45 -17.05
#